data_45ec8eecfdc0fa54ec1449e998544ca1
#
_entry.id   45ec8eecfdc0fa54ec1449e998544ca1
#
_cell.length_a   1.000
_cell.length_b   1.000
_cell.length_c   1.000
_cell.angle_alpha   90.00
_cell.angle_beta   90.00
_cell.angle_gamma   90.00
#
_symmetry.space_group_name_H-M   'P 1'
#
loop_
_entity.id
_entity.type
_entity.pdbx_description
1 polymer ?
#
loop_
_entity_poly.entity_id
_entity_poly.type
_entity_poly.pdbx_seq_one_letter_code
_entity_poly.pdbx_strand_id
1 'polypeptide(L)'
;MPWHKPIVRAADGEVVILLHGLWRSLWAMDPMAKHLNQQGYHTINIPYPSFRKTIDELVDFVHEAVQLYAGNRRVHFVTHSLGGIIARNLLPAIAPEQTGRVVMLAPPNQGSEIIDWVEHCAPLRATLGPAGKELGTNQIDAPPIPNHTDTAVVMGKRSSIPFFRTFLDTENDGIVSVQKGKVDGMNEFHIINSDHTFIVTEPEVMQLTSAYLRDGRAI
;
A
#
# COMPACT_ATOMS: atom_id res chain seq x y z
N MET A 1 -9.59 6.14 -21.72
CA MET A 1 -8.28 5.54 -21.99
C MET A 1 -8.35 4.11 -21.51
N PRO A 2 -7.92 3.12 -22.28
CA PRO A 2 -7.81 1.77 -21.75
C PRO A 2 -6.79 1.82 -20.60
N TRP A 3 -7.20 1.33 -19.44
CA TRP A 3 -6.30 1.17 -18.32
C TRP A 3 -5.20 0.22 -18.75
N HIS A 4 -3.97 0.54 -18.41
CA HIS A 4 -2.85 -0.32 -18.74
C HIS A 4 -3.10 -1.72 -18.16
N LYS A 5 -2.75 -2.75 -18.91
CA LYS A 5 -2.72 -4.11 -18.37
C LYS A 5 -1.71 -4.17 -17.22
N PRO A 6 -1.89 -5.05 -16.24
CA PRO A 6 -0.86 -5.31 -15.23
C PRO A 6 0.49 -5.61 -15.88
N ILE A 7 1.56 -5.11 -15.27
CA ILE A 7 2.91 -5.52 -15.66
C ILE A 7 3.22 -6.80 -14.89
N VAL A 8 3.28 -7.89 -15.62
CA VAL A 8 3.63 -9.21 -15.09
C VAL A 8 5.10 -9.50 -15.41
N ARG A 9 5.90 -9.83 -14.38
CA ARG A 9 7.25 -10.35 -14.53
C ARG A 9 7.27 -11.78 -14.03
N ALA A 10 7.39 -12.72 -14.97
CA ALA A 10 7.38 -14.14 -14.67
C ALA A 10 8.64 -14.53 -13.88
N ALA A 11 8.45 -15.41 -12.92
CA ALA A 11 9.47 -16.19 -12.23
C ALA A 11 8.80 -17.43 -11.63
N ASP A 12 9.61 -18.41 -11.20
CA ASP A 12 9.11 -19.69 -10.68
C ASP A 12 8.66 -19.62 -9.21
N GLY A 13 8.98 -18.52 -8.51
CA GLY A 13 8.64 -18.33 -7.10
C GLY A 13 7.20 -17.93 -6.85
N GLU A 14 6.90 -17.62 -5.58
CA GLU A 14 5.58 -17.19 -5.14
C GLU A 14 5.17 -15.86 -5.80
N VAL A 15 3.86 -15.62 -5.85
CA VAL A 15 3.31 -14.43 -6.49
C VAL A 15 3.35 -13.25 -5.52
N VAL A 16 3.79 -12.09 -6.01
CA VAL A 16 3.68 -10.81 -5.29
C VAL A 16 2.81 -9.85 -6.09
N ILE A 17 1.72 -9.41 -5.49
CA ILE A 17 0.85 -8.35 -5.99
C ILE A 17 1.36 -7.00 -5.50
N LEU A 18 1.55 -6.04 -6.41
CA LEU A 18 1.95 -4.69 -6.04
C LEU A 18 0.82 -3.70 -6.29
N LEU A 19 0.53 -2.87 -5.27
CA LEU A 19 -0.55 -1.87 -5.29
C LEU A 19 0.02 -0.48 -5.00
N HIS A 20 -0.21 0.48 -5.92
CA HIS A 20 0.28 1.86 -5.79
C HIS A 20 -0.62 2.74 -4.90
N GLY A 21 -0.20 3.95 -4.59
CA GLY A 21 -0.96 4.93 -3.81
C GLY A 21 -1.91 5.80 -4.63
N LEU A 22 -2.64 6.69 -3.92
CA LEU A 22 -3.46 7.74 -4.51
C LEU A 22 -2.56 8.67 -5.36
N TRP A 23 -3.10 9.21 -6.47
CA TRP A 23 -2.38 10.05 -7.46
C TRP A 23 -1.15 9.39 -8.09
N ARG A 24 -0.97 8.10 -7.91
CA ARG A 24 0.13 7.33 -8.48
C ARG A 24 -0.36 6.41 -9.58
N SER A 25 0.55 5.71 -10.18
CA SER A 25 0.31 4.65 -11.15
C SER A 25 1.22 3.46 -10.85
N LEU A 26 1.02 2.37 -11.56
CA LEU A 26 1.88 1.18 -11.44
C LEU A 26 3.38 1.50 -11.56
N TRP A 27 3.76 2.57 -12.28
CA TRP A 27 5.17 2.96 -12.43
C TRP A 27 5.85 3.33 -11.11
N ALA A 28 5.09 3.81 -10.12
CA ALA A 28 5.63 4.09 -8.80
C ALA A 28 6.13 2.81 -8.09
N MET A 29 5.46 1.67 -8.32
CA MET A 29 5.82 0.38 -7.72
C MET A 29 6.78 -0.44 -8.62
N ASP A 30 7.09 0.02 -9.82
CA ASP A 30 7.90 -0.73 -10.78
C ASP A 30 9.34 -1.03 -10.31
N PRO A 31 10.05 -0.12 -9.63
CA PRO A 31 11.35 -0.44 -9.06
C PRO A 31 11.30 -1.57 -8.02
N MET A 32 10.30 -1.55 -7.12
CA MET A 32 10.06 -2.62 -6.14
C MET A 32 9.70 -3.94 -6.83
N ALA A 33 8.83 -3.90 -7.86
CA ALA A 33 8.47 -5.08 -8.63
C ALA A 33 9.68 -5.72 -9.34
N LYS A 34 10.57 -4.91 -9.89
CA LYS A 34 11.84 -5.37 -10.49
C LYS A 34 12.75 -6.00 -9.46
N HIS A 35 12.92 -5.33 -8.32
CA HIS A 35 13.75 -5.84 -7.22
C HIS A 35 13.26 -7.22 -6.75
N LEU A 36 11.96 -7.37 -6.47
CA LEU A 36 11.39 -8.63 -6.03
C LEU A 36 11.46 -9.72 -7.12
N ASN A 37 11.28 -9.36 -8.38
CA ASN A 37 11.44 -10.32 -9.48
C ASN A 37 12.89 -10.82 -9.59
N GLN A 38 13.89 -9.97 -9.37
CA GLN A 38 15.30 -10.38 -9.30
C GLN A 38 15.59 -11.31 -8.12
N GLN A 39 14.75 -11.27 -7.07
CA GLN A 39 14.81 -12.20 -5.93
C GLN A 39 14.02 -13.51 -6.19
N GLY A 40 13.49 -13.70 -7.40
CA GLY A 40 12.79 -14.91 -7.83
C GLY A 40 11.27 -14.88 -7.68
N TYR A 41 10.67 -13.79 -7.21
CA TYR A 41 9.21 -13.67 -7.10
C TYR A 41 8.55 -13.42 -8.46
N HIS A 42 7.42 -14.06 -8.70
CA HIS A 42 6.53 -13.73 -9.82
C HIS A 42 5.74 -12.45 -9.47
N THR A 43 6.04 -11.33 -10.09
CA THR A 43 5.43 -10.05 -9.71
C THR A 43 4.31 -9.64 -10.65
N ILE A 44 3.19 -9.18 -10.07
CA ILE A 44 2.03 -8.64 -10.78
C ILE A 44 1.77 -7.23 -10.25
N ASN A 45 2.17 -6.23 -11.02
CA ASN A 45 2.00 -4.82 -10.67
C ASN A 45 0.71 -4.31 -11.30
N ILE A 46 -0.32 -4.10 -10.48
CA ILE A 46 -1.70 -3.84 -10.93
C ILE A 46 -1.93 -2.33 -11.07
N PRO A 47 -2.29 -1.84 -12.27
CA PRO A 47 -2.80 -0.48 -12.45
C PRO A 47 -4.27 -0.44 -12.04
N TYR A 48 -4.67 0.57 -11.30
CA TYR A 48 -6.08 0.82 -10.98
C TYR A 48 -6.39 2.32 -10.94
N PRO A 49 -7.66 2.70 -11.17
CA PRO A 49 -8.06 4.09 -11.30
C PRO A 49 -8.25 4.79 -9.95
N SER A 50 -7.19 4.90 -9.14
CA SER A 50 -7.21 5.42 -7.76
C SER A 50 -7.90 6.78 -7.59
N PHE A 51 -8.09 7.51 -8.69
CA PHE A 51 -8.65 8.85 -8.71
C PHE A 51 -10.13 8.92 -9.12
N ARG A 52 -10.72 7.82 -9.59
CA ARG A 52 -12.05 7.81 -10.21
C ARG A 52 -13.06 6.93 -9.54
N LYS A 53 -12.64 6.13 -8.59
CA LYS A 53 -13.45 5.10 -7.93
C LYS A 53 -13.37 5.24 -6.43
N THR A 54 -14.39 4.73 -5.74
CA THR A 54 -14.39 4.53 -4.27
C THR A 54 -13.42 3.42 -3.88
N ILE A 55 -13.13 3.28 -2.60
CA ILE A 55 -12.28 2.18 -2.10
C ILE A 55 -12.93 0.84 -2.44
N ASP A 56 -14.22 0.66 -2.21
CA ASP A 56 -14.93 -0.59 -2.51
C ASP A 56 -14.82 -0.98 -3.99
N GLU A 57 -15.09 -0.03 -4.90
CA GLU A 57 -14.94 -0.27 -6.34
C GLU A 57 -13.50 -0.61 -6.75
N LEU A 58 -12.49 -0.09 -6.01
CA LEU A 58 -11.08 -0.42 -6.24
C LEU A 58 -10.75 -1.80 -5.69
N VAL A 59 -11.34 -2.20 -4.58
CA VAL A 59 -11.21 -3.56 -4.01
C VAL A 59 -11.74 -4.59 -5.00
N ASP A 60 -12.94 -4.39 -5.54
CA ASP A 60 -13.52 -5.28 -6.55
C ASP A 60 -12.62 -5.38 -7.79
N PHE A 61 -12.15 -4.24 -8.30
CA PHE A 61 -11.26 -4.19 -9.47
C PHE A 61 -9.95 -4.96 -9.22
N VAL A 62 -9.33 -4.78 -8.04
CA VAL A 62 -8.08 -5.47 -7.68
C VAL A 62 -8.35 -6.96 -7.45
N HIS A 63 -9.48 -7.32 -6.83
CA HIS A 63 -9.85 -8.72 -6.63
C HIS A 63 -9.98 -9.49 -7.95
N GLU A 64 -10.71 -8.92 -8.91
CA GLU A 64 -10.82 -9.51 -10.26
C GLU A 64 -9.45 -9.68 -10.92
N ALA A 65 -8.57 -8.69 -10.79
CA ALA A 65 -7.22 -8.76 -11.34
C ALA A 65 -6.38 -9.85 -10.64
N VAL A 66 -6.47 -9.99 -9.32
CA VAL A 66 -5.79 -11.05 -8.56
C VAL A 66 -6.26 -12.41 -9.02
N GLN A 67 -7.57 -12.64 -9.13
CA GLN A 67 -8.14 -13.90 -9.61
C GLN A 67 -7.67 -14.22 -11.04
N LEU A 68 -7.67 -13.23 -11.93
CA LEU A 68 -7.31 -13.43 -13.34
C LEU A 68 -5.82 -13.75 -13.53
N TYR A 69 -4.93 -13.06 -12.80
CA TYR A 69 -3.47 -13.13 -13.04
C TYR A 69 -2.74 -14.06 -12.09
N ALA A 70 -3.21 -14.22 -10.85
CA ALA A 70 -2.62 -15.13 -9.87
C ALA A 70 -3.33 -16.49 -9.84
N GLY A 71 -4.63 -16.55 -10.16
CA GLY A 71 -5.43 -17.77 -10.07
C GLY A 71 -5.47 -18.26 -8.62
N ASN A 72 -5.27 -19.57 -8.43
CA ASN A 72 -5.29 -20.23 -7.11
C ASN A 72 -3.91 -20.24 -6.41
N ARG A 73 -2.92 -19.50 -6.92
CA ARG A 73 -1.58 -19.45 -6.30
C ARG A 73 -1.62 -18.66 -5.00
N ARG A 74 -0.70 -18.98 -4.10
CA ARG A 74 -0.44 -18.18 -2.91
C ARG A 74 0.09 -16.81 -3.33
N VAL A 75 -0.50 -15.74 -2.77
CA VAL A 75 -0.21 -14.35 -3.12
C VAL A 75 0.26 -13.56 -1.92
N HIS A 76 1.40 -12.90 -2.06
CA HIS A 76 1.87 -11.86 -1.18
C HIS A 76 1.40 -10.50 -1.68
N PHE A 77 1.35 -9.51 -0.79
CA PHE A 77 1.05 -8.13 -1.17
C PHE A 77 2.17 -7.19 -0.75
N VAL A 78 2.57 -6.30 -1.65
CA VAL A 78 3.41 -5.14 -1.34
C VAL A 78 2.65 -3.90 -1.78
N THR A 79 2.31 -3.04 -0.84
CA THR A 79 1.39 -1.94 -1.07
C THR A 79 1.99 -0.61 -0.67
N HIS A 80 1.56 0.46 -1.31
CA HIS A 80 1.92 1.81 -0.94
C HIS A 80 0.66 2.63 -0.65
N SER A 81 0.63 3.33 0.50
CA SER A 81 -0.42 4.31 0.85
C SER A 81 -1.84 3.73 0.70
N LEU A 82 -2.72 4.30 -0.13
CA LEU A 82 -4.06 3.79 -0.46
C LEU A 82 -4.07 2.29 -0.78
N GLY A 83 -3.02 1.78 -1.44
CA GLY A 83 -2.92 0.35 -1.75
C GLY A 83 -2.98 -0.55 -0.51
N GLY A 84 -2.52 -0.05 0.65
CA GLY A 84 -2.64 -0.74 1.94
C GLY A 84 -4.09 -0.88 2.42
N ILE A 85 -4.89 0.16 2.23
CA ILE A 85 -6.32 0.16 2.59
C ILE A 85 -7.09 -0.80 1.66
N ILE A 86 -6.79 -0.77 0.36
CA ILE A 86 -7.37 -1.73 -0.60
C ILE A 86 -7.03 -3.17 -0.19
N ALA A 87 -5.77 -3.46 0.15
CA ALA A 87 -5.36 -4.79 0.57
C ALA A 87 -6.08 -5.24 1.86
N ARG A 88 -6.24 -4.37 2.86
CA ARG A 88 -6.98 -4.68 4.09
C ARG A 88 -8.42 -5.12 3.82
N ASN A 89 -9.11 -4.41 2.92
CA ASN A 89 -10.48 -4.73 2.54
C ASN A 89 -10.54 -6.01 1.66
N LEU A 90 -9.50 -6.30 0.91
CA LEU A 90 -9.42 -7.47 0.04
C LEU A 90 -9.08 -8.76 0.79
N LEU A 91 -8.19 -8.71 1.79
CA LEU A 91 -7.66 -9.88 2.49
C LEU A 91 -8.74 -10.84 3.04
N PRO A 92 -9.86 -10.37 3.62
CA PRO A 92 -10.93 -11.26 4.07
C PRO A 92 -11.62 -12.09 2.97
N ALA A 93 -11.52 -11.66 1.71
CA ALA A 93 -12.09 -12.36 0.56
C ALA A 93 -11.12 -13.35 -0.09
N ILE A 94 -9.86 -13.42 0.37
CA ILE A 94 -8.86 -14.36 -0.10
C ILE A 94 -8.80 -15.54 0.88
N ALA A 95 -8.85 -16.76 0.35
CA ALA A 95 -8.76 -17.96 1.18
C ALA A 95 -7.43 -17.99 1.97
N PRO A 96 -7.44 -18.43 3.25
CA PRO A 96 -6.23 -18.44 4.09
C PRO A 96 -5.04 -19.17 3.48
N GLU A 97 -5.27 -20.27 2.77
CA GLU A 97 -4.25 -21.07 2.08
C GLU A 97 -3.64 -20.35 0.88
N GLN A 98 -4.35 -19.38 0.31
CA GLN A 98 -3.89 -18.54 -0.78
C GLN A 98 -3.24 -17.24 -0.28
N THR A 99 -3.45 -16.88 1.00
CA THR A 99 -2.91 -15.66 1.57
C THR A 99 -1.46 -15.86 1.98
N GLY A 100 -0.58 -15.08 1.38
CA GLY A 100 0.82 -14.94 1.76
C GLY A 100 1.03 -13.82 2.76
N ARG A 101 2.24 -13.25 2.76
CA ARG A 101 2.63 -12.13 3.61
C ARG A 101 2.28 -10.79 3.00
N VAL A 102 2.11 -9.78 3.84
CA VAL A 102 1.79 -8.41 3.42
C VAL A 102 2.84 -7.44 3.92
N VAL A 103 3.33 -6.58 3.05
CA VAL A 103 4.18 -5.43 3.44
C VAL A 103 3.46 -4.15 3.01
N MET A 104 3.13 -3.31 3.97
CA MET A 104 2.47 -2.03 3.75
C MET A 104 3.46 -0.88 3.92
N LEU A 105 3.70 -0.13 2.86
CA LEU A 105 4.58 1.03 2.85
C LEU A 105 3.76 2.30 3.01
N ALA A 106 3.99 3.03 4.10
CA ALA A 106 3.32 4.29 4.44
C ALA A 106 1.77 4.25 4.34
N PRO A 107 1.09 3.21 4.87
CA PRO A 107 -0.36 3.12 4.78
C PRO A 107 -1.02 4.12 5.75
N PRO A 108 -2.08 4.85 5.32
CA PRO A 108 -2.91 5.65 6.23
C PRO A 108 -3.93 4.75 6.96
N ASN A 109 -3.46 3.75 7.72
CA ASN A 109 -4.31 2.73 8.35
C ASN A 109 -5.34 3.29 9.34
N GLN A 110 -5.07 4.47 9.90
CA GLN A 110 -5.99 5.24 10.76
C GLN A 110 -6.31 6.61 10.16
N GLY A 111 -6.18 6.74 8.83
CA GLY A 111 -6.40 7.97 8.10
C GLY A 111 -5.19 8.91 8.02
N SER A 112 -5.39 10.05 7.37
CA SER A 112 -4.38 11.07 7.16
C SER A 112 -4.94 12.46 7.50
N GLU A 113 -4.27 13.16 8.39
CA GLU A 113 -4.60 14.54 8.78
C GLU A 113 -4.44 15.51 7.60
N ILE A 114 -3.54 15.22 6.68
CA ILE A 114 -3.38 16.01 5.45
C ILE A 114 -4.59 15.87 4.55
N ILE A 115 -5.19 14.68 4.47
CA ILE A 115 -6.43 14.48 3.72
C ILE A 115 -7.57 15.27 4.36
N ASP A 116 -7.69 15.27 5.70
CA ASP A 116 -8.68 16.07 6.41
C ASP A 116 -8.51 17.57 6.08
N TRP A 117 -7.28 18.06 6.10
CA TRP A 117 -6.99 19.45 5.75
C TRP A 117 -7.35 19.76 4.28
N VAL A 118 -6.98 18.88 3.33
CA VAL A 118 -7.29 19.04 1.90
C VAL A 118 -8.81 19.04 1.67
N GLU A 119 -9.56 18.21 2.40
CA GLU A 119 -11.03 18.14 2.28
C GLU A 119 -11.71 19.46 2.68
N HIS A 120 -11.18 20.15 3.68
CA HIS A 120 -11.68 21.47 4.11
C HIS A 120 -11.22 22.62 3.20
N CYS A 121 -10.24 22.40 2.33
CA CYS A 121 -9.75 23.40 1.39
C CYS A 121 -10.46 23.28 0.04
N ALA A 122 -11.48 24.13 -0.19
CA ALA A 122 -12.39 24.04 -1.35
C ALA A 122 -11.70 23.83 -2.73
N PRO A 123 -10.62 24.55 -3.11
CA PRO A 123 -9.96 24.32 -4.38
C PRO A 123 -9.23 22.97 -4.45
N LEU A 124 -8.77 22.42 -3.31
CA LEU A 124 -8.00 21.19 -3.27
C LEU A 124 -8.90 19.95 -3.12
N ARG A 125 -10.08 20.09 -2.54
CA ARG A 125 -11.02 18.98 -2.32
C ARG A 125 -11.34 18.20 -3.60
N ALA A 126 -11.44 18.87 -4.75
CA ALA A 126 -11.68 18.23 -6.04
C ALA A 126 -10.52 17.31 -6.48
N THR A 127 -9.32 17.51 -5.93
CA THR A 127 -8.14 16.72 -6.26
C THR A 127 -8.10 15.37 -5.54
N LEU A 128 -8.92 15.13 -4.53
CA LEU A 128 -8.92 13.87 -3.77
C LEU A 128 -9.54 12.70 -4.55
N GLY A 129 -10.54 12.98 -5.39
CA GLY A 129 -11.34 11.92 -5.99
C GLY A 129 -12.18 11.16 -4.94
N PRO A 130 -12.96 10.15 -5.34
CA PRO A 130 -13.79 9.38 -4.41
C PRO A 130 -12.96 8.68 -3.32
N ALA A 131 -12.04 7.80 -3.69
CA ALA A 131 -11.21 7.07 -2.72
C ALA A 131 -10.37 7.98 -1.82
N GLY A 132 -9.88 9.11 -2.34
CA GLY A 132 -9.09 10.05 -1.53
C GLY A 132 -9.87 10.66 -0.38
N LYS A 133 -11.16 10.90 -0.54
CA LYS A 133 -12.04 11.42 0.52
C LYS A 133 -12.27 10.42 1.64
N GLU A 134 -12.17 9.14 1.35
CA GLU A 134 -12.33 8.04 2.32
C GLU A 134 -11.05 7.80 3.14
N LEU A 135 -9.95 8.54 2.88
CA LEU A 135 -8.68 8.41 3.60
C LEU A 135 -8.48 9.39 4.76
N GLY A 136 -9.48 10.17 5.11
CA GLY A 136 -9.46 11.05 6.30
C GLY A 136 -9.41 10.26 7.62
N THR A 137 -9.01 10.92 8.71
CA THR A 137 -8.78 10.26 10.02
C THR A 137 -10.04 9.63 10.63
N ASN A 138 -11.22 10.09 10.25
CA ASN A 138 -12.51 9.55 10.71
C ASN A 138 -13.28 8.82 9.60
N GLN A 139 -12.64 8.54 8.48
CA GLN A 139 -13.27 8.00 7.28
C GLN A 139 -12.84 6.56 6.97
N ILE A 140 -11.75 6.08 7.60
CA ILE A 140 -11.25 4.72 7.31
C ILE A 140 -12.25 3.67 7.78
N ASP A 141 -12.88 3.04 6.82
CA ASP A 141 -13.70 1.83 7.02
C ASP A 141 -12.96 0.63 6.41
N ALA A 142 -12.09 0.01 7.21
CA ALA A 142 -11.32 -1.14 6.79
C ALA A 142 -11.08 -2.09 7.97
N PRO A 143 -11.24 -3.42 7.78
CA PRO A 143 -11.10 -4.40 8.84
C PRO A 143 -9.67 -4.45 9.41
N PRO A 144 -9.46 -5.02 10.61
CA PRO A 144 -8.13 -5.38 11.08
C PRO A 144 -7.49 -6.42 10.15
N ILE A 145 -6.18 -6.61 10.27
CA ILE A 145 -5.50 -7.67 9.53
C ILE A 145 -5.99 -9.05 10.01
N PRO A 146 -6.37 -9.96 9.10
CA PRO A 146 -6.76 -11.31 9.49
C PRO A 146 -5.63 -12.06 10.22
N ASN A 147 -5.94 -12.79 11.27
CA ASN A 147 -4.96 -13.49 12.13
C ASN A 147 -4.05 -14.50 11.40
N HIS A 148 -4.45 -14.95 10.21
CA HIS A 148 -3.68 -15.88 9.39
C HIS A 148 -2.72 -15.18 8.42
N THR A 149 -2.61 -13.83 8.50
CA THR A 149 -1.83 -13.04 7.56
C THR A 149 -0.68 -12.33 8.28
N ASP A 150 0.55 -12.77 8.03
CA ASP A 150 1.74 -12.08 8.53
C ASP A 150 1.87 -10.73 7.83
N THR A 151 1.86 -9.63 8.59
CA THR A 151 1.88 -8.27 8.05
C THR A 151 2.97 -7.41 8.70
N ALA A 152 3.82 -6.79 7.87
CA ALA A 152 4.72 -5.71 8.28
C ALA A 152 4.22 -4.37 7.76
N VAL A 153 4.33 -3.34 8.60
CA VAL A 153 4.09 -1.95 8.24
C VAL A 153 5.39 -1.17 8.31
N VAL A 154 5.70 -0.43 7.26
CA VAL A 154 6.89 0.41 7.17
C VAL A 154 6.47 1.86 6.98
N MET A 155 6.82 2.73 7.93
CA MET A 155 6.50 4.17 7.88
C MET A 155 7.74 5.01 7.65
N GLY A 156 7.59 6.07 6.86
CA GLY A 156 8.58 7.13 6.78
C GLY A 156 8.47 8.11 7.95
N LYS A 157 9.60 8.73 8.35
CA LYS A 157 9.61 9.78 9.37
C LYS A 157 10.17 11.11 8.90
N ARG A 158 10.41 11.27 7.60
CA ARG A 158 10.92 12.50 7.02
C ARG A 158 9.84 13.18 6.18
N SER A 159 9.47 14.39 6.53
CA SER A 159 8.61 15.20 5.69
C SER A 159 9.47 16.06 4.75
N SER A 160 9.33 15.84 3.45
CA SER A 160 9.99 16.66 2.41
C SER A 160 9.23 17.97 2.13
N ILE A 161 8.02 18.15 2.69
CA ILE A 161 7.19 19.33 2.53
C ILE A 161 7.09 20.06 3.87
N PRO A 162 7.89 21.14 4.10
CA PRO A 162 7.93 21.83 5.41
C PRO A 162 6.56 22.35 5.86
N PHE A 163 5.71 22.77 4.93
CA PHE A 163 4.37 23.28 5.20
C PHE A 163 3.48 22.23 5.89
N PHE A 164 3.53 20.99 5.49
CA PHE A 164 2.71 19.92 6.08
C PHE A 164 3.15 19.51 7.49
N ARG A 165 4.39 19.83 7.88
CA ARG A 165 4.86 19.62 9.26
C ARG A 165 4.05 20.33 10.32
N THR A 166 3.37 21.42 9.97
CA THR A 166 2.56 22.20 10.90
C THR A 166 1.19 21.59 11.20
N PHE A 167 0.75 20.65 10.34
CA PHE A 167 -0.55 19.97 10.46
C PHE A 167 -0.44 18.56 11.03
N LEU A 168 0.76 18.03 11.13
CA LEU A 168 1.04 16.67 11.60
C LEU A 168 1.75 16.76 12.96
N ASP A 169 1.11 16.27 14.02
CA ASP A 169 1.51 16.48 15.41
C ASP A 169 2.78 15.73 15.86
N THR A 170 3.25 14.73 15.08
CA THR A 170 4.32 13.82 15.48
C THR A 170 5.30 13.55 14.35
N GLU A 171 6.20 12.58 14.53
CA GLU A 171 6.98 12.04 13.42
C GLU A 171 6.05 11.60 12.27
N ASN A 172 6.37 12.04 11.05
CA ASN A 172 5.53 11.82 9.88
C ASN A 172 6.36 11.77 8.60
N ASP A 173 5.79 11.20 7.53
CA ASP A 173 6.40 11.11 6.22
C ASP A 173 6.03 12.29 5.28
N GLY A 174 5.28 13.26 5.79
CA GLY A 174 4.76 14.41 5.05
C GLY A 174 3.31 14.28 4.60
N ILE A 175 2.70 13.10 4.72
CA ILE A 175 1.30 12.82 4.37
C ILE A 175 0.59 12.07 5.50
N VAL A 176 1.28 11.13 6.15
CA VAL A 176 0.72 10.29 7.21
C VAL A 176 1.62 10.36 8.44
N SER A 177 1.04 10.59 9.61
CA SER A 177 1.75 10.48 10.88
C SER A 177 2.15 9.02 11.15
N VAL A 178 3.34 8.79 11.69
CA VAL A 178 3.87 7.44 11.98
C VAL A 178 2.86 6.61 12.78
N GLN A 179 2.21 7.20 13.79
CA GLN A 179 1.23 6.48 14.61
C GLN A 179 -0.01 6.05 13.82
N LYS A 180 -0.42 6.82 12.81
CA LYS A 180 -1.56 6.53 11.93
C LYS A 180 -1.31 5.38 10.95
N GLY A 181 -0.06 4.97 10.80
CA GLY A 181 0.29 3.78 10.03
C GLY A 181 -0.02 2.46 10.73
N LYS A 182 -0.21 2.46 12.05
CA LYS A 182 -0.48 1.24 12.84
C LYS A 182 -1.85 0.65 12.53
N VAL A 183 -1.94 -0.67 12.59
CA VAL A 183 -3.19 -1.44 12.42
C VAL A 183 -3.19 -2.67 13.31
N ASP A 184 -4.37 -3.03 13.81
CA ASP A 184 -4.53 -4.24 14.62
C ASP A 184 -4.26 -5.48 13.76
N GLY A 185 -3.53 -6.44 14.33
CA GLY A 185 -3.13 -7.68 13.66
C GLY A 185 -1.80 -7.58 12.89
N MET A 186 -1.14 -6.41 12.81
CA MET A 186 0.22 -6.34 12.26
C MET A 186 1.22 -7.06 13.16
N ASN A 187 2.23 -7.71 12.55
CA ASN A 187 3.29 -8.44 13.26
C ASN A 187 4.52 -7.57 13.52
N GLU A 188 4.88 -6.73 12.55
CA GLU A 188 6.04 -5.85 12.64
C GLU A 188 5.72 -4.42 12.24
N PHE A 189 6.43 -3.47 12.88
CA PHE A 189 6.29 -2.04 12.60
C PHE A 189 7.67 -1.39 12.53
N HIS A 190 8.03 -0.85 11.37
CA HIS A 190 9.32 -0.25 11.10
C HIS A 190 9.21 1.22 10.77
N ILE A 191 10.19 2.00 11.20
CA ILE A 191 10.27 3.45 10.96
C ILE A 191 11.58 3.74 10.23
N ILE A 192 11.48 4.26 9.00
CA ILE A 192 12.60 4.51 8.11
C ILE A 192 12.78 6.02 7.90
N ASN A 193 14.01 6.46 7.69
CA ASN A 193 14.29 7.87 7.39
C ASN A 193 14.00 8.20 5.91
N SER A 194 12.74 8.08 5.52
CA SER A 194 12.25 8.39 4.17
C SER A 194 10.96 9.19 4.23
N ASP A 195 10.55 9.79 3.12
CA ASP A 195 9.28 10.46 2.96
C ASP A 195 8.24 9.56 2.27
N HIS A 196 6.99 10.01 2.28
CA HIS A 196 5.84 9.28 1.74
C HIS A 196 6.01 8.86 0.27
N THR A 197 6.68 9.69 -0.52
CA THR A 197 6.80 9.49 -1.97
C THR A 197 7.90 8.48 -2.32
N PHE A 198 9.06 8.60 -1.67
CA PHE A 198 10.27 7.86 -2.05
C PHE A 198 10.46 6.56 -1.27
N ILE A 199 9.67 6.33 -0.21
CA ILE A 199 9.76 5.10 0.60
C ILE A 199 9.75 3.81 -0.23
N VAL A 200 9.02 3.79 -1.35
CA VAL A 200 8.92 2.63 -2.25
C VAL A 200 10.19 2.33 -3.04
N THR A 201 11.11 3.30 -3.11
CA THR A 201 12.38 3.20 -3.87
C THR A 201 13.60 3.19 -2.98
N GLU A 202 13.43 3.31 -1.65
CA GLU A 202 14.55 3.24 -0.70
C GLU A 202 15.17 1.84 -0.69
N PRO A 203 16.49 1.72 -0.88
CA PRO A 203 17.16 0.40 -0.89
C PRO A 203 16.94 -0.39 0.40
N GLU A 204 16.95 0.27 1.56
CA GLU A 204 16.68 -0.35 2.87
C GLU A 204 15.28 -0.95 2.91
N VAL A 205 14.26 -0.23 2.40
CA VAL A 205 12.87 -0.72 2.35
C VAL A 205 12.73 -1.89 1.39
N MET A 206 13.43 -1.87 0.26
CA MET A 206 13.41 -2.99 -0.69
C MET A 206 14.02 -4.27 -0.08
N GLN A 207 15.13 -4.13 0.64
CA GLN A 207 15.77 -5.25 1.34
C GLN A 207 14.90 -5.79 2.47
N LEU A 208 14.34 -4.90 3.31
CA LEU A 208 13.40 -5.24 4.36
C LEU A 208 12.20 -6.00 3.79
N THR A 209 11.60 -5.47 2.71
CA THR A 209 10.46 -6.09 2.04
C THR A 209 10.78 -7.50 1.56
N SER A 210 11.90 -7.70 0.86
CA SER A 210 12.26 -9.03 0.38
C SER A 210 12.60 -10.01 1.51
N ALA A 211 13.26 -9.55 2.58
CA ALA A 211 13.52 -10.37 3.77
C ALA A 211 12.21 -10.79 4.45
N TYR A 212 11.29 -9.84 4.67
CA TYR A 212 10.00 -10.13 5.29
C TYR A 212 9.16 -11.11 4.46
N LEU A 213 9.10 -10.92 3.14
CA LEU A 213 8.37 -11.83 2.26
C LEU A 213 8.95 -13.24 2.28
N ARG A 214 10.26 -13.39 2.42
CA ARG A 214 10.96 -14.69 2.45
C ARG A 214 10.85 -15.37 3.81
N ASP A 215 11.12 -14.65 4.91
CA ASP A 215 11.37 -15.23 6.23
C ASP A 215 10.25 -14.97 7.24
N GLY A 216 9.29 -14.04 6.95
CA GLY A 216 8.25 -13.59 7.88
C GLY A 216 8.79 -12.68 8.98
N ARG A 217 10.00 -12.17 8.81
CA ARG A 217 10.64 -11.18 9.69
C ARG A 217 11.57 -10.29 8.89
N ALA A 218 11.62 -9.02 9.24
CA ALA A 218 12.64 -8.11 8.75
C ALA A 218 13.96 -8.35 9.48
N ILE A 219 15.07 -8.03 8.83
CA ILE A 219 16.43 -8.22 9.39
C ILE A 219 16.71 -7.07 10.36
#